data_07708510105dfecc2d3fb6f3174aecc5
#
_entry.id   07708510105dfecc2d3fb6f3174aecc5
#
_cell.length_a   1.000
_cell.length_b   1.000
_cell.length_c   1.000
_cell.angle_alpha   90.00
_cell.angle_beta   90.00
_cell.angle_gamma   90.00
#
_symmetry.space_group_name_H-M   'P 1'
#
loop_
_entity.id
_entity.type
_entity.pdbx_description
1 polymer ?
#
loop_
_entity_poly.entity_id
_entity_poly.type
_entity_poly.pdbx_seq_one_letter_code
_entity_poly.pdbx_strand_id
1 'polypeptide(L)'
;YIWDEIQYSVLHTNKGLFYSIKSILKNPGKTAREFVEGNRVNHYKPILLAFVLSGIATFITYKVLGFTEIKAAFYKERNIGAKATADILAFFSSYTTLIMLSLIPFFALTTKIAFKKWGHNYYEHIVMNAYILSYYTLISIIIIYPAMYIFRHSAPAIMLAIAQYSILLVPFILVFIFKECYKDKPVKAVYLKVLVILGLVLLAYILLLVLVAIAVVIYSMQYGPEAINNIPKPK
;
A
#
# COMPACT_ATOMS: atom_id res chain seq x y z
N TYR A 1 -17.71 3.42 29.07
CA TYR A 1 -17.33 4.80 28.67
C TYR A 1 -16.36 4.80 27.46
N ILE A 2 -15.16 4.19 27.55
CA ILE A 2 -14.19 4.12 26.44
C ILE A 2 -14.72 3.24 25.31
N TRP A 3 -15.40 2.17 25.61
CA TRP A 3 -16.00 1.25 24.62
C TRP A 3 -17.17 1.89 23.90
N ASP A 4 -17.98 2.66 24.57
CA ASP A 4 -19.11 3.43 24.00
C ASP A 4 -18.59 4.57 23.11
N GLU A 5 -17.47 5.20 23.48
CA GLU A 5 -16.83 6.27 22.72
C GLU A 5 -16.13 5.74 21.45
N ILE A 6 -15.52 4.55 21.52
CA ILE A 6 -14.99 3.83 20.35
C ILE A 6 -16.14 3.40 19.44
N GLN A 7 -17.23 2.81 19.98
CA GLN A 7 -18.42 2.49 19.21
C GLN A 7 -19.03 3.76 18.58
N TYR A 8 -19.10 4.86 19.31
CA TYR A 8 -19.65 6.11 18.79
C TYR A 8 -18.77 6.71 17.68
N SER A 9 -17.45 6.73 17.83
CA SER A 9 -16.53 7.27 16.82
C SER A 9 -16.36 6.36 15.58
N VAL A 10 -16.50 5.03 15.74
CA VAL A 10 -16.37 4.06 14.66
C VAL A 10 -17.71 3.82 13.92
N LEU A 11 -18.85 3.93 14.61
CA LEU A 11 -20.18 3.61 14.06
C LEU A 11 -21.02 4.85 13.70
N HIS A 12 -20.72 6.03 14.24
CA HIS A 12 -21.56 7.25 14.12
C HIS A 12 -21.09 8.30 13.12
N THR A 13 -20.45 7.91 12.02
CA THR A 13 -20.70 8.61 10.76
C THR A 13 -22.06 8.14 10.24
N ASN A 14 -22.91 9.05 9.75
CA ASN A 14 -24.32 8.74 9.41
C ASN A 14 -24.59 7.48 8.57
N LYS A 15 -23.57 6.86 7.97
CA LYS A 15 -23.65 5.58 7.22
C LYS A 15 -22.56 4.55 7.54
N GLY A 16 -21.60 4.86 8.43
CA GLY A 16 -20.61 3.95 8.99
C GLY A 16 -19.56 3.36 8.04
N LEU A 17 -18.64 2.59 8.64
CA LEU A 17 -17.54 1.89 7.98
C LEU A 17 -18.02 0.94 6.87
N PHE A 18 -19.05 0.13 7.14
CA PHE A 18 -19.59 -0.85 6.19
C PHE A 18 -20.19 -0.21 4.95
N TYR A 19 -20.86 0.93 5.08
CA TYR A 19 -21.36 1.68 3.93
C TYR A 19 -20.20 2.16 3.04
N SER A 20 -19.14 2.68 3.65
CA SER A 20 -17.95 3.14 2.90
C SER A 20 -17.24 1.99 2.20
N ILE A 21 -17.10 0.82 2.85
CA ILE A 21 -16.57 -0.39 2.21
C ILE A 21 -17.41 -0.77 0.99
N LYS A 22 -18.74 -0.83 1.15
CA LYS A 22 -19.66 -1.16 0.04
C LYS A 22 -19.58 -0.13 -1.10
N SER A 23 -19.50 1.16 -0.76
CA SER A 23 -19.38 2.25 -1.75
C SER A 23 -18.09 2.14 -2.55
N ILE A 24 -16.96 1.88 -1.88
CA ILE A 24 -15.65 1.72 -2.50
C ILE A 24 -15.62 0.47 -3.39
N LEU A 25 -16.15 -0.65 -2.94
CA LEU A 25 -16.24 -1.87 -3.75
C LEU A 25 -17.07 -1.66 -5.02
N LYS A 26 -18.14 -0.86 -4.94
CA LYS A 26 -19.01 -0.56 -6.07
C LYS A 26 -18.36 0.42 -7.06
N ASN A 27 -17.82 1.55 -6.56
CA ASN A 27 -17.14 2.55 -7.38
C ASN A 27 -16.21 3.44 -6.52
N PRO A 28 -14.92 3.05 -6.36
CA PRO A 28 -13.98 3.77 -5.53
C PRO A 28 -13.69 5.19 -6.03
N GLY A 29 -13.66 5.39 -7.34
CA GLY A 29 -13.39 6.69 -7.93
C GLY A 29 -14.55 7.68 -7.72
N LYS A 30 -15.79 7.22 -7.86
CA LYS A 30 -16.98 8.02 -7.53
C LYS A 30 -16.98 8.41 -6.05
N THR A 31 -16.67 7.45 -5.16
CA THR A 31 -16.60 7.68 -3.71
C THR A 31 -15.52 8.73 -3.36
N ALA A 32 -14.33 8.61 -3.96
CA ALA A 32 -13.24 9.57 -3.77
C ALA A 32 -13.64 10.98 -4.25
N ARG A 33 -14.25 11.07 -5.43
CA ARG A 33 -14.70 12.34 -5.99
C ARG A 33 -15.78 12.99 -5.12
N GLU A 34 -16.84 12.27 -4.74
CA GLU A 34 -17.90 12.79 -3.87
C GLU A 34 -17.36 13.35 -2.56
N PHE A 35 -16.38 12.66 -1.95
CA PHE A 35 -15.73 13.12 -0.74
C PHE A 35 -14.96 14.43 -0.96
N VAL A 36 -14.21 14.55 -2.07
CA VAL A 36 -13.45 15.75 -2.45
C VAL A 36 -14.40 16.91 -2.77
N GLU A 37 -15.52 16.66 -3.46
CA GLU A 37 -16.56 17.64 -3.78
C GLU A 37 -17.39 18.09 -2.56
N GLY A 38 -17.11 17.55 -1.35
CA GLY A 38 -17.70 18.01 -0.09
C GLY A 38 -18.75 17.09 0.53
N ASN A 39 -19.13 15.99 -0.09
CA ASN A 39 -20.04 14.99 0.50
C ASN A 39 -19.29 14.11 1.53
N ARG A 40 -18.83 14.74 2.62
CA ARG A 40 -18.02 14.09 3.65
C ARG A 40 -18.85 13.37 4.70
N VAL A 41 -20.09 13.79 4.89
CA VAL A 41 -21.00 13.27 5.94
C VAL A 41 -21.38 11.80 5.68
N ASN A 42 -21.50 11.42 4.41
CA ASN A 42 -21.92 10.06 4.02
C ASN A 42 -20.75 9.05 3.94
N HIS A 43 -19.51 9.52 4.00
CA HIS A 43 -18.34 8.66 3.81
C HIS A 43 -17.45 8.65 5.06
N TYR A 44 -16.96 7.45 5.38
CA TYR A 44 -15.98 7.30 6.46
C TYR A 44 -14.66 8.02 6.10
N LYS A 45 -13.97 8.56 7.09
CA LYS A 45 -12.72 9.31 6.90
C LYS A 45 -11.69 8.48 6.11
N PRO A 46 -11.20 8.94 4.94
CA PRO A 46 -10.42 8.09 4.01
C PRO A 46 -9.16 7.50 4.61
N ILE A 47 -8.38 8.32 5.35
CA ILE A 47 -7.14 7.86 6.00
C ILE A 47 -7.44 6.84 7.10
N LEU A 48 -8.49 7.05 7.89
CA LEU A 48 -8.88 6.12 8.94
C LEU A 48 -9.40 4.80 8.36
N LEU A 49 -10.11 4.86 7.23
CA LEU A 49 -10.53 3.67 6.48
C LEU A 49 -9.32 2.87 5.98
N ALA A 50 -8.36 3.55 5.37
CA ALA A 50 -7.11 2.93 4.92
C ALA A 50 -6.35 2.30 6.10
N PHE A 51 -6.32 2.96 7.26
CA PHE A 51 -5.71 2.43 8.48
C PHE A 51 -6.37 1.13 8.95
N VAL A 52 -7.69 1.13 9.11
CA VAL A 52 -8.45 -0.05 9.56
C VAL A 52 -8.26 -1.22 8.59
N LEU A 53 -8.41 -0.97 7.28
CA LEU A 53 -8.26 -2.01 6.26
C LEU A 53 -6.84 -2.53 6.17
N SER A 54 -5.82 -1.66 6.27
CA SER A 54 -4.41 -2.07 6.29
C SER A 54 -4.08 -2.90 7.54
N GLY A 55 -4.67 -2.57 8.71
CA GLY A 55 -4.54 -3.38 9.93
C GLY A 55 -5.10 -4.79 9.76
N ILE A 56 -6.31 -4.91 9.19
CA ILE A 56 -6.94 -6.20 8.88
C ILE A 56 -6.09 -6.99 7.88
N ALA A 57 -5.62 -6.33 6.82
CA ALA A 57 -4.76 -6.95 5.81
C ALA A 57 -3.44 -7.46 6.42
N THR A 58 -2.80 -6.65 7.28
CA THR A 58 -1.59 -7.03 8.00
C THR A 58 -1.81 -8.26 8.89
N PHE A 59 -2.89 -8.27 9.65
CA PHE A 59 -3.26 -9.42 10.47
C PHE A 59 -3.44 -10.70 9.63
N ILE A 60 -4.21 -10.61 8.54
CA ILE A 60 -4.44 -11.77 7.64
C ILE A 60 -3.11 -12.25 7.05
N THR A 61 -2.29 -11.33 6.53
CA THR A 61 -1.02 -11.67 5.86
C THR A 61 -0.06 -12.39 6.79
N TYR A 62 0.10 -11.92 8.02
CA TYR A 62 1.14 -12.44 8.91
C TYR A 62 0.62 -13.51 9.88
N LYS A 63 -0.63 -13.42 10.34
CA LYS A 63 -1.16 -14.38 11.31
C LYS A 63 -1.96 -15.51 10.66
N VAL A 64 -2.72 -15.23 9.59
CA VAL A 64 -3.54 -16.26 8.93
C VAL A 64 -2.77 -16.96 7.81
N LEU A 65 -2.07 -16.21 6.96
CA LEU A 65 -1.31 -16.77 5.84
C LEU A 65 0.07 -17.29 6.25
N GLY A 66 0.66 -16.83 7.37
CA GLY A 66 2.02 -17.19 7.76
C GLY A 66 3.07 -16.73 6.75
N PHE A 67 2.87 -15.52 6.18
CA PHE A 67 3.66 -15.05 5.04
C PHE A 67 5.15 -14.93 5.35
N THR A 68 5.51 -14.49 6.57
CA THR A 68 6.90 -14.33 6.97
C THR A 68 7.62 -15.68 7.04
N GLU A 69 6.98 -16.67 7.66
CA GLU A 69 7.53 -18.02 7.86
C GLU A 69 7.71 -18.73 6.51
N ILE A 70 6.69 -18.67 5.65
CA ILE A 70 6.74 -19.27 4.31
C ILE A 70 7.83 -18.62 3.46
N LYS A 71 7.94 -17.30 3.49
CA LYS A 71 8.95 -16.55 2.74
C LYS A 71 10.36 -16.83 3.27
N ALA A 72 10.55 -16.90 4.59
CA ALA A 72 11.82 -17.23 5.21
C ALA A 72 12.26 -18.65 4.86
N ALA A 73 11.36 -19.64 4.94
CA ALA A 73 11.62 -21.03 4.56
C ALA A 73 12.02 -21.14 3.08
N PHE A 74 11.30 -20.47 2.18
CA PHE A 74 11.57 -20.44 0.74
C PHE A 74 12.95 -19.85 0.39
N TYR A 75 13.39 -18.80 1.09
CA TYR A 75 14.71 -18.20 0.87
C TYR A 75 15.82 -19.02 1.47
N LYS A 76 15.60 -19.67 2.63
CA LYS A 76 16.55 -20.58 3.25
C LYS A 76 16.85 -21.79 2.36
N GLU A 77 15.81 -22.38 1.79
CA GLU A 77 15.94 -23.52 0.86
C GLU A 77 16.80 -23.20 -0.38
N ARG A 78 16.77 -21.93 -0.82
CA ARG A 78 17.54 -21.42 -1.97
C ARG A 78 18.88 -20.81 -1.61
N ASN A 79 19.35 -20.94 -0.37
CA ASN A 79 20.60 -20.35 0.13
C ASN A 79 20.73 -18.82 -0.08
N ILE A 80 19.61 -18.10 -0.12
CA ILE A 80 19.59 -16.65 -0.28
C ILE A 80 19.70 -15.99 1.09
N GLY A 81 20.92 -15.52 1.47
CA GLY A 81 21.22 -14.60 2.57
C GLY A 81 20.39 -14.76 3.86
N ALA A 82 20.44 -15.94 4.51
CA ALA A 82 19.44 -16.36 5.49
C ALA A 82 19.21 -15.39 6.67
N LYS A 83 20.26 -14.76 7.22
CA LYS A 83 20.13 -13.93 8.45
C LYS A 83 19.63 -12.52 8.16
N ALA A 84 20.27 -11.81 7.23
CA ALA A 84 19.86 -10.44 6.84
C ALA A 84 18.44 -10.41 6.27
N THR A 85 18.06 -11.44 5.49
CA THR A 85 16.72 -11.59 4.94
C THR A 85 15.67 -11.76 6.05
N ALA A 86 15.96 -12.56 7.09
CA ALA A 86 15.04 -12.74 8.22
C ALA A 86 14.82 -11.44 9.02
N ASP A 87 15.88 -10.69 9.30
CA ASP A 87 15.80 -9.43 10.03
C ASP A 87 14.98 -8.36 9.24
N ILE A 88 15.21 -8.26 7.92
CA ILE A 88 14.44 -7.38 7.02
C ILE A 88 12.96 -7.79 6.97
N LEU A 89 12.66 -9.07 6.86
CA LEU A 89 11.29 -9.59 6.86
C LEU A 89 10.57 -9.29 8.18
N ALA A 90 11.25 -9.46 9.31
CA ALA A 90 10.72 -9.15 10.63
C ALA A 90 10.40 -7.65 10.77
N PHE A 91 11.29 -6.77 10.31
CA PHE A 91 11.06 -5.33 10.29
C PHE A 91 9.82 -4.97 9.45
N PHE A 92 9.75 -5.42 8.21
CA PHE A 92 8.60 -5.13 7.35
C PHE A 92 7.30 -5.70 7.92
N SER A 93 7.31 -6.90 8.51
CA SER A 93 6.10 -7.47 9.11
C SER A 93 5.61 -6.67 10.31
N SER A 94 6.51 -6.17 11.13
CA SER A 94 6.16 -5.37 12.33
C SER A 94 5.59 -3.99 11.98
N TYR A 95 6.06 -3.37 10.91
CA TYR A 95 5.70 -1.99 10.55
C TYR A 95 4.86 -1.87 9.28
N THR A 96 4.34 -2.96 8.73
CA THR A 96 3.60 -2.98 7.45
C THR A 96 2.49 -1.95 7.38
N THR A 97 1.64 -1.86 8.41
CA THR A 97 0.52 -0.89 8.43
C THR A 97 1.03 0.55 8.39
N LEU A 98 2.06 0.89 9.15
CA LEU A 98 2.65 2.23 9.17
C LEU A 98 3.32 2.55 7.83
N ILE A 99 4.03 1.59 7.25
CA ILE A 99 4.65 1.72 5.93
C ILE A 99 3.58 1.99 4.87
N MET A 100 2.49 1.20 4.83
CA MET A 100 1.39 1.40 3.89
C MET A 100 0.76 2.80 4.03
N LEU A 101 0.56 3.28 5.25
CA LEU A 101 0.01 4.62 5.48
C LEU A 101 0.97 5.72 5.05
N SER A 102 2.28 5.55 5.27
CA SER A 102 3.30 6.51 4.85
C SER A 102 3.42 6.62 3.32
N LEU A 103 2.99 5.60 2.58
CA LEU A 103 2.92 5.66 1.12
C LEU A 103 1.83 6.62 0.62
N ILE A 104 0.76 6.89 1.40
CA ILE A 104 -0.32 7.80 1.00
C ILE A 104 0.22 9.19 0.66
N PRO A 105 0.95 9.90 1.54
CA PRO A 105 1.49 11.23 1.22
C PRO A 105 2.52 11.19 0.09
N PHE A 106 3.33 10.13 -0.01
CA PHE A 106 4.28 9.95 -1.10
C PHE A 106 3.55 9.82 -2.46
N PHE A 107 2.56 8.93 -2.57
CA PHE A 107 1.76 8.80 -3.79
C PHE A 107 0.89 10.02 -4.07
N ALA A 108 0.42 10.73 -3.04
CA ALA A 108 -0.28 12.00 -3.22
C ALA A 108 0.60 13.05 -3.88
N LEU A 109 1.89 13.09 -3.54
CA LEU A 109 2.86 13.97 -4.19
C LEU A 109 3.07 13.60 -5.67
N THR A 110 3.30 12.33 -5.97
CA THR A 110 3.50 11.86 -7.36
C THR A 110 2.26 12.09 -8.22
N THR A 111 1.06 11.80 -7.69
CA THR A 111 -0.19 12.06 -8.39
C THR A 111 -0.45 13.56 -8.54
N LYS A 112 -0.15 14.40 -7.55
CA LYS A 112 -0.23 15.86 -7.68
C LYS A 112 0.68 16.40 -8.78
N ILE A 113 1.90 15.89 -8.88
CA ILE A 113 2.84 16.29 -9.95
C ILE A 113 2.28 15.87 -11.33
N ALA A 114 1.83 14.62 -11.46
CA ALA A 114 1.30 14.11 -12.72
C ALA A 114 0.04 14.86 -13.19
N PHE A 115 -0.87 15.17 -12.28
CA PHE A 115 -2.14 15.85 -12.55
C PHE A 115 -2.10 17.37 -12.29
N LYS A 116 -0.92 17.99 -12.16
CA LYS A 116 -0.73 19.41 -11.78
C LYS A 116 -1.67 20.38 -12.52
N LYS A 117 -1.96 20.11 -13.80
CA LYS A 117 -2.80 20.99 -14.65
C LYS A 117 -4.31 20.70 -14.55
N TRP A 118 -4.75 19.75 -13.74
CA TRP A 118 -6.15 19.28 -13.69
C TRP A 118 -6.93 19.75 -12.45
N GLY A 119 -6.36 20.64 -11.65
CA GLY A 119 -7.09 21.47 -10.68
C GLY A 119 -7.05 21.02 -9.22
N HIS A 120 -6.89 19.75 -8.91
CA HIS A 120 -6.91 19.27 -7.52
C HIS A 120 -5.66 19.69 -6.72
N ASN A 121 -5.86 20.01 -5.43
CA ASN A 121 -4.79 20.33 -4.49
C ASN A 121 -4.14 19.08 -3.87
N TYR A 122 -3.08 19.26 -3.08
CA TYR A 122 -2.34 18.14 -2.49
C TYR A 122 -3.20 17.32 -1.51
N TYR A 123 -4.04 17.97 -0.70
CA TYR A 123 -4.91 17.26 0.25
C TYR A 123 -5.98 16.43 -0.44
N GLU A 124 -6.50 16.89 -1.56
CA GLU A 124 -7.42 16.12 -2.40
C GLU A 124 -6.74 14.88 -2.99
N HIS A 125 -5.48 15.00 -3.39
CA HIS A 125 -4.68 13.85 -3.79
C HIS A 125 -4.40 12.88 -2.63
N ILE A 126 -4.21 13.36 -1.38
CA ILE A 126 -4.15 12.48 -0.19
C ILE A 126 -5.44 11.67 -0.05
N VAL A 127 -6.60 12.32 -0.17
CA VAL A 127 -7.91 11.65 -0.11
C VAL A 127 -8.05 10.58 -1.21
N MET A 128 -7.75 10.94 -2.45
CA MET A 128 -7.81 10.00 -3.58
C MET A 128 -6.90 8.79 -3.35
N ASN A 129 -5.64 9.01 -2.91
CA ASN A 129 -4.69 7.93 -2.66
C ASN A 129 -5.07 7.07 -1.45
N ALA A 130 -5.70 7.64 -0.42
CA ALA A 130 -6.25 6.86 0.68
C ALA A 130 -7.38 5.91 0.21
N TYR A 131 -8.25 6.35 -0.71
CA TYR A 131 -9.27 5.49 -1.32
C TYR A 131 -8.66 4.46 -2.28
N ILE A 132 -7.61 4.81 -3.02
CA ILE A 132 -6.85 3.86 -3.87
C ILE A 132 -6.28 2.73 -3.01
N LEU A 133 -5.59 3.08 -1.91
CA LEU A 133 -5.04 2.10 -0.97
C LEU A 133 -6.15 1.24 -0.35
N SER A 134 -7.24 1.85 0.10
CA SER A 134 -8.39 1.13 0.66
C SER A 134 -8.99 0.14 -0.33
N TYR A 135 -9.15 0.53 -1.59
CA TYR A 135 -9.70 -0.34 -2.64
C TYR A 135 -8.76 -1.50 -2.96
N TYR A 136 -7.46 -1.23 -3.15
CA TYR A 136 -6.45 -2.27 -3.37
C TYR A 136 -6.42 -3.27 -2.20
N THR A 137 -6.49 -2.77 -0.96
CA THR A 137 -6.52 -3.60 0.25
C THR A 137 -7.77 -4.47 0.31
N LEU A 138 -8.95 -3.93 -0.05
CA LEU A 138 -10.19 -4.71 -0.13
C LEU A 138 -10.12 -5.80 -1.20
N ILE A 139 -9.61 -5.50 -2.39
CA ILE A 139 -9.39 -6.51 -3.44
C ILE A 139 -8.41 -7.58 -2.94
N SER A 140 -7.37 -7.19 -2.22
CA SER A 140 -6.41 -8.13 -1.63
C SER A 140 -7.10 -9.06 -0.61
N ILE A 141 -7.89 -8.52 0.29
CA ILE A 141 -8.60 -9.32 1.32
C ILE A 141 -9.61 -10.27 0.68
N ILE A 142 -10.34 -9.83 -0.35
CA ILE A 142 -11.46 -10.59 -0.93
C ILE A 142 -10.98 -11.62 -1.97
N ILE A 143 -9.95 -11.31 -2.74
CA ILE A 143 -9.53 -12.13 -3.89
C ILE A 143 -8.12 -12.70 -3.69
N ILE A 144 -7.13 -11.84 -3.40
CA ILE A 144 -5.72 -12.22 -3.42
C ILE A 144 -5.40 -13.15 -2.24
N TYR A 145 -5.81 -12.79 -1.03
CA TYR A 145 -5.49 -13.57 0.17
C TYR A 145 -6.19 -14.93 0.21
N PRO A 146 -7.46 -15.10 -0.18
CA PRO A 146 -8.04 -16.42 -0.36
C PRO A 146 -7.29 -17.28 -1.38
N ALA A 147 -6.88 -16.71 -2.52
CA ALA A 147 -6.06 -17.42 -3.48
C ALA A 147 -4.70 -17.85 -2.90
N MET A 148 -4.03 -16.96 -2.17
CA MET A 148 -2.76 -17.28 -1.48
C MET A 148 -2.97 -18.37 -0.42
N TYR A 149 -4.10 -18.36 0.30
CA TYR A 149 -4.40 -19.35 1.35
C TYR A 149 -4.49 -20.76 0.80
N ILE A 150 -5.07 -20.93 -0.39
CA ILE A 150 -5.18 -22.25 -1.05
C ILE A 150 -3.79 -22.86 -1.30
N PHE A 151 -2.81 -22.05 -1.71
CA PHE A 151 -1.49 -22.52 -2.10
C PHE A 151 -0.44 -22.47 -0.98
N ARG A 152 -0.78 -22.00 0.22
CA ARG A 152 0.19 -21.72 1.29
C ARG A 152 1.00 -22.93 1.73
N HIS A 153 0.42 -24.13 1.71
CA HIS A 153 1.09 -25.38 2.11
C HIS A 153 1.43 -26.28 0.92
N SER A 154 0.59 -26.30 -0.12
CA SER A 154 0.77 -27.19 -1.27
C SER A 154 1.79 -26.66 -2.28
N ALA A 155 1.87 -25.35 -2.46
CA ALA A 155 2.74 -24.71 -3.45
C ALA A 155 3.19 -23.31 -3.02
N PRO A 156 4.10 -23.18 -2.03
CA PRO A 156 4.55 -21.89 -1.50
C PRO A 156 5.09 -20.93 -2.57
N ALA A 157 5.74 -21.46 -3.61
CA ALA A 157 6.22 -20.66 -4.73
C ALA A 157 5.07 -19.97 -5.50
N ILE A 158 3.93 -20.65 -5.69
CA ILE A 158 2.75 -20.07 -6.32
C ILE A 158 2.14 -19.00 -5.41
N MET A 159 2.03 -19.25 -4.11
CA MET A 159 1.58 -18.25 -3.14
C MET A 159 2.41 -16.97 -3.22
N LEU A 160 3.74 -17.08 -3.23
CA LEU A 160 4.65 -15.95 -3.32
C LEU A 160 4.54 -15.24 -4.67
N ALA A 161 4.35 -15.98 -5.76
CA ALA A 161 4.11 -15.42 -7.08
C ALA A 161 2.81 -14.62 -7.13
N ILE A 162 1.71 -15.14 -6.56
CA ILE A 162 0.43 -14.41 -6.45
C ILE A 162 0.65 -13.09 -5.70
N ALA A 163 1.33 -13.12 -4.55
CA ALA A 163 1.64 -11.92 -3.79
C ALA A 163 2.45 -10.89 -4.60
N GLN A 164 3.49 -11.35 -5.32
CA GLN A 164 4.36 -10.50 -6.13
C GLN A 164 3.62 -9.89 -7.33
N TYR A 165 2.87 -10.69 -8.08
CA TYR A 165 2.21 -10.24 -9.30
C TYR A 165 0.92 -9.45 -9.02
N SER A 166 0.37 -9.50 -7.80
CA SER A 166 -0.78 -8.68 -7.42
C SER A 166 -0.55 -7.17 -7.60
N ILE A 167 0.70 -6.71 -7.55
CA ILE A 167 1.08 -5.32 -7.78
C ILE A 167 0.72 -4.84 -9.20
N LEU A 168 0.64 -5.76 -10.19
CA LEU A 168 0.25 -5.44 -11.56
C LEU A 168 -1.20 -4.98 -11.70
N LEU A 169 -2.02 -5.16 -10.67
CA LEU A 169 -3.38 -4.61 -10.61
C LEU A 169 -3.37 -3.09 -10.38
N VAL A 170 -2.32 -2.54 -9.78
CA VAL A 170 -2.25 -1.13 -9.39
C VAL A 170 -2.44 -0.17 -10.57
N PRO A 171 -1.77 -0.31 -11.73
CA PRO A 171 -2.00 0.57 -12.88
C PRO A 171 -3.46 0.61 -13.33
N PHE A 172 -4.14 -0.53 -13.36
CA PHE A 172 -5.55 -0.62 -13.75
C PHE A 172 -6.46 0.07 -12.73
N ILE A 173 -6.21 -0.13 -11.44
CA ILE A 173 -6.92 0.55 -10.35
C ILE A 173 -6.73 2.06 -10.44
N LEU A 174 -5.52 2.54 -10.70
CA LEU A 174 -5.23 3.96 -10.87
C LEU A 174 -6.01 4.56 -12.05
N VAL A 175 -5.98 3.91 -13.22
CA VAL A 175 -6.75 4.37 -14.39
C VAL A 175 -8.24 4.41 -14.07
N PHE A 176 -8.79 3.36 -13.46
CA PHE A 176 -10.20 3.26 -13.12
C PHE A 176 -10.63 4.38 -12.15
N ILE A 177 -9.90 4.57 -11.05
CA ILE A 177 -10.24 5.57 -10.02
C ILE A 177 -10.05 6.98 -10.57
N PHE A 178 -8.92 7.28 -11.22
CA PHE A 178 -8.68 8.62 -11.74
C PHE A 178 -9.59 8.99 -12.91
N LYS A 179 -10.06 8.02 -13.73
CA LYS A 179 -11.07 8.30 -14.74
C LYS A 179 -12.39 8.75 -14.13
N GLU A 180 -12.77 8.20 -12.99
CA GLU A 180 -13.97 8.64 -12.25
C GLU A 180 -13.77 9.99 -11.55
N CYS A 181 -12.54 10.28 -11.07
CA CYS A 181 -12.22 11.58 -10.49
C CYS A 181 -12.17 12.70 -11.54
N TYR A 182 -11.77 12.39 -12.77
CA TYR A 182 -11.60 13.32 -13.90
C TYR A 182 -12.50 12.93 -15.06
N LYS A 183 -13.82 12.95 -14.85
CA LYS A 183 -14.81 12.49 -15.84
C LYS A 183 -14.78 13.25 -17.15
N ASP A 184 -14.45 14.53 -17.11
CA ASP A 184 -14.33 15.44 -18.26
C ASP A 184 -13.11 15.14 -19.15
N LYS A 185 -12.14 14.36 -18.66
CA LYS A 185 -10.94 14.01 -19.42
C LYS A 185 -11.09 12.67 -20.15
N PRO A 186 -10.55 12.54 -21.38
CA PRO A 186 -10.59 11.28 -22.10
C PRO A 186 -9.73 10.21 -21.39
N VAL A 187 -10.14 8.94 -21.49
CA VAL A 187 -9.43 7.79 -20.86
C VAL A 187 -7.96 7.75 -21.27
N LYS A 188 -7.64 8.04 -22.54
CA LYS A 188 -6.26 8.10 -23.05
C LYS A 188 -5.40 9.11 -22.26
N ALA A 189 -5.95 10.30 -21.94
CA ALA A 189 -5.22 11.29 -21.18
C ALA A 189 -4.98 10.84 -19.73
N VAL A 190 -5.95 10.19 -19.09
CA VAL A 190 -5.80 9.60 -17.74
C VAL A 190 -4.73 8.51 -17.77
N TYR A 191 -4.78 7.61 -18.75
CA TYR A 191 -3.79 6.54 -18.94
C TYR A 191 -2.36 7.09 -19.06
N LEU A 192 -2.15 8.11 -19.90
CA LEU A 192 -0.84 8.76 -20.02
C LEU A 192 -0.36 9.37 -18.70
N LYS A 193 -1.27 9.95 -17.89
CA LYS A 193 -0.93 10.46 -16.56
C LYS A 193 -0.56 9.33 -15.59
N VAL A 194 -1.24 8.19 -15.66
CA VAL A 194 -0.87 7.01 -14.86
C VAL A 194 0.51 6.49 -15.26
N LEU A 195 0.87 6.48 -16.55
CA LEU A 195 2.24 6.16 -16.97
C LEU A 195 3.28 7.14 -16.38
N VAL A 196 2.95 8.43 -16.33
CA VAL A 196 3.83 9.42 -15.67
C VAL A 196 3.98 9.12 -14.18
N ILE A 197 2.89 8.74 -13.47
CA ILE A 197 2.96 8.35 -12.06
C ILE A 197 3.89 7.15 -11.87
N LEU A 198 3.73 6.11 -12.69
CA LEU A 198 4.58 4.92 -12.63
C LEU A 198 6.06 5.26 -12.90
N GLY A 199 6.32 6.15 -13.86
CA GLY A 199 7.67 6.65 -14.15
C GLY A 199 8.28 7.42 -12.97
N LEU A 200 7.49 8.29 -12.31
CA LEU A 200 7.93 9.03 -11.12
C LEU A 200 8.22 8.09 -9.94
N VAL A 201 7.39 7.07 -9.73
CA VAL A 201 7.59 6.06 -8.68
C VAL A 201 8.85 5.24 -8.96
N LEU A 202 9.06 4.81 -10.22
CA LEU A 202 10.27 4.11 -10.63
C LEU A 202 11.52 4.97 -10.44
N LEU A 203 11.46 6.25 -10.83
CA LEU A 203 12.56 7.19 -10.62
C LEU A 203 12.88 7.35 -9.13
N ALA A 204 11.86 7.53 -8.28
CA ALA A 204 12.05 7.63 -6.84
C ALA A 204 12.66 6.36 -6.24
N TYR A 205 12.25 5.18 -6.73
CA TYR A 205 12.83 3.90 -6.33
C TYR A 205 14.32 3.78 -6.73
N ILE A 206 14.67 4.16 -7.96
CA ILE A 206 16.07 4.18 -8.43
C ILE A 206 16.91 5.15 -7.58
N LEU A 207 16.40 6.36 -7.30
CA LEU A 207 17.10 7.32 -6.45
C LEU A 207 17.31 6.76 -5.03
N LEU A 208 16.31 6.09 -4.47
CA LEU A 208 16.45 5.42 -3.17
C LEU A 208 17.56 4.35 -3.19
N LEU A 209 17.60 3.51 -4.22
CA LEU A 209 18.65 2.49 -4.35
C LEU A 209 20.04 3.12 -4.45
N VAL A 210 20.19 4.20 -5.21
CA VAL A 210 21.45 4.94 -5.33
C VAL A 210 21.86 5.52 -3.97
N LEU A 211 20.94 6.14 -3.24
CA LEU A 211 21.21 6.68 -1.90
C LEU A 211 21.65 5.60 -0.92
N VAL A 212 20.96 4.45 -0.93
CA VAL A 212 21.33 3.29 -0.09
C VAL A 212 22.72 2.78 -0.48
N ALA A 213 23.03 2.64 -1.77
CA ALA A 213 24.34 2.21 -2.23
C ALA A 213 25.46 3.17 -1.78
N ILE A 214 25.24 4.49 -1.92
CA ILE A 214 26.17 5.52 -1.44
C ILE A 214 26.37 5.42 0.08
N ALA A 215 25.28 5.27 0.85
CA ALA A 215 25.35 5.13 2.30
C ALA A 215 26.15 3.88 2.71
N VAL A 216 25.96 2.76 2.04
CA VAL A 216 26.72 1.52 2.26
C VAL A 216 28.21 1.72 1.96
N VAL A 217 28.56 2.38 0.86
CA VAL A 217 29.96 2.69 0.50
C VAL A 217 30.60 3.59 1.55
N ILE A 218 29.94 4.69 1.94
CA ILE A 218 30.48 5.61 2.97
C ILE A 218 30.68 4.85 4.29
N TYR A 219 29.71 4.04 4.70
CA TYR A 219 29.81 3.25 5.92
C TYR A 219 30.98 2.24 5.88
N SER A 220 31.16 1.56 4.74
CA SER A 220 32.27 0.61 4.56
C SER A 220 33.64 1.30 4.55
N MET A 221 33.74 2.52 4.00
CA MET A 221 34.97 3.32 4.02
C MET A 221 35.34 3.79 5.42
N GLN A 222 34.35 4.11 6.26
CA GLN A 222 34.55 4.64 7.60
C GLN A 222 34.86 3.54 8.64
N TYR A 223 34.24 2.37 8.53
CA TYR A 223 34.30 1.31 9.55
C TYR A 223 34.94 0.00 9.04
N GLY A 224 35.38 -0.04 7.78
CA GLY A 224 35.94 -1.23 7.14
C GLY A 224 34.87 -2.15 6.53
N PRO A 225 35.23 -2.98 5.55
CA PRO A 225 34.29 -3.84 4.81
C PRO A 225 33.61 -4.90 5.69
N GLU A 226 34.20 -5.30 6.83
CA GLU A 226 33.61 -6.26 7.76
C GLU A 226 32.50 -5.64 8.64
N ALA A 227 32.44 -4.32 8.74
CA ALA A 227 31.45 -3.62 9.55
C ALA A 227 30.01 -3.80 9.01
N ILE A 228 29.86 -4.05 7.71
CA ILE A 228 28.56 -4.33 7.07
C ILE A 228 27.94 -5.63 7.64
N ASN A 229 28.78 -6.62 8.00
CA ASN A 229 28.35 -7.88 8.58
C ASN A 229 28.01 -7.76 10.09
N ASN A 230 28.45 -6.69 10.74
CA ASN A 230 28.36 -6.45 12.17
C ASN A 230 27.44 -5.29 12.56
N ILE A 231 26.54 -4.84 11.68
CA ILE A 231 25.56 -3.78 11.98
C ILE A 231 24.75 -4.18 13.22
N PRO A 232 24.76 -3.37 14.32
CA PRO A 232 24.02 -3.67 15.52
C PRO A 232 22.53 -3.76 15.21
N LYS A 233 21.88 -4.78 15.74
CA LYS A 233 20.42 -4.92 15.61
C LYS A 233 19.73 -3.75 16.29
N PRO A 234 18.71 -3.15 15.69
CA PRO A 234 17.84 -2.24 16.42
C PRO A 234 17.20 -3.00 17.60
N LYS A 235 17.31 -2.41 18.80
CA LYS A 235 16.69 -2.95 20.02
C LYS A 235 15.17 -2.91 19.93
#